data_ebcab0c8466295b27005c500d4e53794
#
_entry.id   ebcab0c8466295b27005c500d4e53794
#
_cell.length_a   1.000
_cell.length_b   1.000
_cell.length_c   1.000
_cell.angle_alpha   90.00
_cell.angle_beta   90.00
_cell.angle_gamma   90.00
#
_symmetry.space_group_name_H-M   'P 1'
#
loop_
_entity.id
_entity.type
_entity.pdbx_description
1 polymer ?
#
loop_
_entity_poly.entity_id
_entity_poly.type
_entity_poly.pdbx_seq_one_letter_code
_entity_poly.pdbx_strand_id
1 'polypeptide(L)'
;MRKVGQIRRMFLTRDRILLIIEELTKGARQTKWTNATRSRWQPIMDDPLTFADNLYYKLRYKVWQPAPFCIFYRKEGKKVRKIYSSYPEELIVDTLLSDCLEYVFMEKKKIIPSNSYGSIKGKGQHELRRRIFKSVRGRKDVYIASCDTRKYYPTIDHAILKSQLRSHIKDEWMLWLCDITIDRMKDGKGIALGLPSSNILGHVYHCALDWHILTKCKIRHYYRFCDNKYIIHDNANYLHTVVRELRQGVESLSQEMKNDWRVSNLNKERCEILGSMMNTRNMRLKPYCRRSIERRMLYHQRLQDPLKALATWAGIKGGLKNIRCGNLINYWKREYAEYFRLLKVANDMLYQEMRRKAWHIKLKRILETCNDYRSEENKLKYPIDNEQSQHQAA
;
A
#
# COMPACT_ATOMS: atom_id res chain seq x y z
N MET A 1 26.07 15.12 6.30
CA MET A 1 24.85 15.43 5.49
C MET A 1 23.95 16.39 6.28
N ARG A 2 23.41 17.50 5.69
CA ARG A 2 22.59 18.46 6.43
C ARG A 2 21.26 17.84 6.86
N LYS A 3 20.91 17.89 8.15
CA LYS A 3 19.65 17.34 8.69
C LYS A 3 18.44 18.18 8.27
N VAL A 4 17.27 17.56 8.16
CA VAL A 4 16.00 18.24 7.81
C VAL A 4 15.36 18.84 9.08
N GLY A 5 14.85 20.06 8.98
CA GLY A 5 14.11 20.76 10.05
C GLY A 5 12.86 21.43 9.50
N GLN A 6 12.15 22.17 10.35
CA GLN A 6 10.90 22.89 10.07
C GLN A 6 9.72 21.96 9.68
N ILE A 7 9.79 20.68 10.00
CA ILE A 7 8.77 19.68 9.64
C ILE A 7 7.48 19.98 10.38
N ARG A 8 7.56 20.30 11.68
CA ARG A 8 6.40 20.74 12.47
C ARG A 8 5.62 21.87 11.76
N ARG A 9 6.33 22.92 11.33
CA ARG A 9 5.68 24.07 10.68
C ARG A 9 4.98 23.69 9.37
N MET A 10 5.51 22.71 8.65
CA MET A 10 4.98 22.29 7.36
C MET A 10 3.80 21.32 7.47
N PHE A 11 3.84 20.41 8.43
CA PHE A 11 2.91 19.30 8.51
C PHE A 11 1.90 19.41 9.65
N LEU A 12 2.26 20.02 10.79
CA LEU A 12 1.34 20.19 11.89
C LEU A 12 0.50 21.45 11.69
N THR A 13 -0.59 21.28 10.95
CA THR A 13 -1.64 22.29 10.75
C THR A 13 -3.01 21.67 10.98
N ARG A 14 -4.01 22.47 11.36
CA ARG A 14 -5.40 22.04 11.50
C ARG A 14 -5.94 21.47 10.20
N ASP A 15 -5.70 22.17 9.09
CA ASP A 15 -6.15 21.76 7.76
C ASP A 15 -5.58 20.40 7.35
N ARG A 16 -4.30 20.11 7.69
CA ARG A 16 -3.71 18.81 7.43
C ARG A 16 -4.37 17.72 8.23
N ILE A 17 -4.69 17.95 9.50
CA ILE A 17 -5.43 17.00 10.34
C ILE A 17 -6.82 16.75 9.76
N LEU A 18 -7.55 17.78 9.33
CA LEU A 18 -8.86 17.66 8.69
C LEU A 18 -8.79 16.87 7.37
N LEU A 19 -7.79 17.13 6.53
CA LEU A 19 -7.56 16.36 5.31
C LEU A 19 -7.33 14.88 5.60
N ILE A 20 -6.53 14.55 6.62
CA ILE A 20 -6.30 13.15 7.03
C ILE A 20 -7.60 12.50 7.53
N ILE A 21 -8.40 13.21 8.33
CA ILE A 21 -9.72 12.71 8.77
C ILE A 21 -10.59 12.40 7.55
N GLU A 22 -10.65 13.32 6.61
CA GLU A 22 -11.40 13.14 5.36
C GLU A 22 -10.91 11.93 4.55
N GLU A 23 -9.60 11.77 4.35
CA GLU A 23 -9.01 10.63 3.65
C GLU A 23 -9.29 9.29 4.34
N LEU A 24 -9.30 9.28 5.67
CA LEU A 24 -9.55 8.08 6.46
C LEU A 24 -11.03 7.70 6.56
N THR A 25 -11.94 8.67 6.42
CA THR A 25 -13.39 8.50 6.57
C THR A 25 -14.15 8.42 5.25
N LYS A 26 -13.56 8.74 4.10
CA LYS A 26 -14.25 8.71 2.79
C LYS A 26 -14.10 7.40 2.01
N GLY A 27 -15.10 7.13 1.18
CA GLY A 27 -15.07 6.17 0.08
C GLY A 27 -15.06 4.70 0.51
N ALA A 28 -14.29 3.87 -0.22
CA ALA A 28 -14.23 2.42 -0.03
C ALA A 28 -13.71 1.96 1.35
N ARG A 29 -13.18 2.84 2.18
CA ARG A 29 -12.78 2.52 3.56
C ARG A 29 -14.00 2.36 4.45
N GLN A 30 -14.97 3.28 4.37
CA GLN A 30 -16.21 3.20 5.18
C GLN A 30 -17.04 1.94 4.89
N THR A 31 -17.07 1.48 3.64
CA THR A 31 -17.84 0.26 3.27
C THR A 31 -17.31 -1.00 3.94
N LYS A 32 -16.07 -0.97 4.44
CA LYS A 32 -15.42 -2.08 5.14
C LYS A 32 -15.47 -1.96 6.66
N TRP A 33 -16.04 -0.89 7.18
CA TRP A 33 -16.12 -0.69 8.61
C TRP A 33 -17.13 -1.63 9.25
N THR A 34 -16.72 -2.23 10.35
CA THR A 34 -17.65 -2.90 11.28
C THR A 34 -18.45 -1.84 12.04
N ASN A 35 -19.54 -2.23 12.67
CA ASN A 35 -20.32 -1.32 13.53
C ASN A 35 -19.44 -0.73 14.65
N ALA A 36 -18.58 -1.54 15.27
CA ALA A 36 -17.64 -1.08 16.28
C ALA A 36 -16.62 -0.05 15.73
N THR A 37 -16.15 -0.22 14.50
CA THR A 37 -15.27 0.77 13.85
C THR A 37 -16.04 2.05 13.61
N ARG A 38 -17.25 1.98 13.09
CA ARG A 38 -18.10 3.15 12.82
C ARG A 38 -18.39 3.92 14.10
N SER A 39 -18.80 3.24 15.17
CA SER A 39 -19.04 3.87 16.47
C SER A 39 -17.84 4.62 17.01
N ARG A 40 -16.62 4.12 16.80
CA ARG A 40 -15.37 4.81 17.24
C ARG A 40 -15.06 6.06 16.40
N TRP A 41 -15.41 6.09 15.12
CA TRP A 41 -15.21 7.23 14.24
C TRP A 41 -16.31 8.27 14.34
N GLN A 42 -17.51 7.89 14.79
CA GLN A 42 -18.69 8.76 14.80
C GLN A 42 -18.45 10.08 15.51
N PRO A 43 -17.89 10.15 16.74
CA PRO A 43 -17.65 11.42 17.44
C PRO A 43 -16.73 12.38 16.67
N ILE A 44 -15.76 11.82 15.92
CA ILE A 44 -14.83 12.63 15.11
C ILE A 44 -15.53 13.15 13.85
N MET A 45 -16.44 12.35 13.27
CA MET A 45 -17.20 12.75 12.08
C MET A 45 -18.30 13.76 12.41
N ASP A 46 -18.86 13.71 13.61
CA ASP A 46 -19.90 14.65 14.05
C ASP A 46 -19.35 16.06 14.28
N ASP A 47 -18.13 16.17 14.82
CA ASP A 47 -17.45 17.45 14.99
C ASP A 47 -15.93 17.36 14.70
N PRO A 48 -15.57 17.30 13.42
CA PRO A 48 -14.16 17.18 13.01
C PRO A 48 -13.34 18.44 13.30
N LEU A 49 -13.96 19.61 13.37
CA LEU A 49 -13.26 20.87 13.61
C LEU A 49 -12.73 20.94 15.05
N THR A 50 -13.60 20.77 16.03
CA THR A 50 -13.21 20.75 17.46
C THR A 50 -12.24 19.62 17.74
N PHE A 51 -12.42 18.44 17.13
CA PHE A 51 -11.48 17.35 17.25
C PHE A 51 -10.09 17.73 16.71
N ALA A 52 -10.03 18.32 15.50
CA ALA A 52 -8.76 18.72 14.89
C ALA A 52 -8.04 19.80 15.72
N ASP A 53 -8.77 20.76 16.29
CA ASP A 53 -8.21 21.78 17.18
C ASP A 53 -7.60 21.18 18.45
N ASN A 54 -8.32 20.28 19.10
CA ASN A 54 -7.85 19.60 20.29
C ASN A 54 -6.60 18.74 19.99
N LEU A 55 -6.62 17.99 18.89
CA LEU A 55 -5.48 17.16 18.49
C LEU A 55 -4.27 18.02 18.09
N TYR A 56 -4.51 19.12 17.34
CA TYR A 56 -3.45 20.09 17.02
C TYR A 56 -2.80 20.63 18.28
N TYR A 57 -3.59 21.04 19.30
CA TYR A 57 -3.09 21.49 20.58
C TYR A 57 -2.22 20.42 21.27
N LYS A 58 -2.76 19.20 21.41
CA LYS A 58 -2.03 18.10 22.04
C LYS A 58 -0.67 17.83 21.36
N LEU A 59 -0.63 17.84 20.03
CA LEU A 59 0.59 17.60 19.26
C LEU A 59 1.55 18.80 19.31
N ARG A 60 1.04 20.04 19.25
CA ARG A 60 1.84 21.26 19.29
C ARG A 60 2.64 21.38 20.59
N TYR A 61 2.01 21.06 21.69
CA TYR A 61 2.59 21.18 23.04
C TYR A 61 3.22 19.87 23.54
N LYS A 62 3.27 18.82 22.71
CA LYS A 62 3.85 17.51 23.02
C LYS A 62 3.18 16.82 24.23
N VAL A 63 1.91 17.09 24.49
CA VAL A 63 1.12 16.47 25.58
C VAL A 63 0.28 15.28 25.10
N TRP A 64 0.33 14.95 23.83
CA TRP A 64 -0.35 13.79 23.28
C TRP A 64 0.27 12.49 23.80
N GLN A 65 -0.59 11.57 24.23
CA GLN A 65 -0.23 10.24 24.69
C GLN A 65 -1.04 9.20 23.91
N PRO A 66 -0.38 8.25 23.22
CA PRO A 66 -1.09 7.25 22.44
C PRO A 66 -1.75 6.21 23.33
N ALA A 67 -2.99 5.84 22.99
CA ALA A 67 -3.67 4.71 23.60
C ALA A 67 -2.98 3.37 23.21
N PRO A 68 -3.17 2.31 24.00
CA PRO A 68 -2.70 0.97 23.68
C PRO A 68 -3.21 0.49 22.33
N PHE A 69 -2.47 -0.44 21.69
CA PHE A 69 -2.92 -1.05 20.44
C PHE A 69 -4.11 -1.99 20.65
N CYS A 70 -5.04 -1.98 19.68
CA CYS A 70 -5.92 -3.11 19.47
C CYS A 70 -5.16 -4.21 18.73
N ILE A 71 -5.10 -5.40 19.29
CA ILE A 71 -4.35 -6.52 18.73
C ILE A 71 -5.31 -7.56 18.17
N PHE A 72 -5.08 -8.02 16.95
CA PHE A 72 -5.78 -9.16 16.38
C PHE A 72 -4.83 -10.07 15.61
N TYR A 73 -5.24 -11.32 15.43
CA TYR A 73 -4.43 -12.32 14.75
C TYR A 73 -5.02 -12.63 13.38
N ARG A 74 -4.19 -12.54 12.34
CA ARG A 74 -4.57 -12.85 10.97
C ARG A 74 -3.85 -14.08 10.46
N LYS A 75 -4.62 -15.08 10.03
CA LYS A 75 -4.06 -16.28 9.39
C LYS A 75 -3.72 -16.00 7.93
N GLU A 76 -2.46 -16.17 7.58
CA GLU A 76 -1.94 -16.07 6.21
C GLU A 76 -1.30 -17.40 5.79
N GLY A 77 -2.06 -18.25 5.12
CA GLY A 77 -1.66 -19.62 4.82
C GLY A 77 -1.46 -20.43 6.09
N LYS A 78 -0.22 -20.92 6.32
CA LYS A 78 0.16 -21.67 7.53
C LYS A 78 0.64 -20.78 8.69
N LYS A 79 0.81 -19.47 8.46
CA LYS A 79 1.34 -18.53 9.46
C LYS A 79 0.21 -17.73 10.08
N VAL A 80 0.30 -17.48 11.38
CA VAL A 80 -0.55 -16.52 12.09
C VAL A 80 0.28 -15.29 12.37
N ARG A 81 -0.22 -14.12 11.91
CA ARG A 81 0.42 -12.84 12.13
C ARG A 81 -0.31 -12.06 13.20
N LYS A 82 0.43 -11.50 14.14
CA LYS A 82 -0.07 -10.50 15.09
C LYS A 82 -0.11 -9.16 14.37
N ILE A 83 -1.29 -8.56 14.28
CA ILE A 83 -1.52 -7.27 13.62
C ILE A 83 -1.92 -6.28 14.70
N TYR A 84 -1.34 -5.11 14.60
CA TYR A 84 -1.62 -3.99 15.49
C TYR A 84 -2.53 -3.00 14.77
N SER A 85 -3.60 -2.59 15.44
CA SER A 85 -4.53 -1.58 14.96
C SER A 85 -4.61 -0.47 15.99
N SER A 86 -4.76 0.74 15.53
CA SER A 86 -4.91 1.93 16.35
C SER A 86 -6.38 2.36 16.43
N TYR A 87 -6.73 3.09 17.47
CA TYR A 87 -7.96 3.87 17.52
C TYR A 87 -7.89 5.04 16.51
N PRO A 88 -9.01 5.69 16.22
CA PRO A 88 -9.05 6.77 15.22
C PRO A 88 -8.02 7.88 15.45
N GLU A 89 -7.90 8.41 16.67
CA GLU A 89 -6.95 9.49 16.99
C GLU A 89 -5.51 9.08 16.68
N GLU A 90 -5.09 7.90 17.15
CA GLU A 90 -3.75 7.38 16.89
C GLU A 90 -3.52 7.06 15.40
N LEU A 91 -4.55 6.64 14.67
CA LEU A 91 -4.42 6.39 13.25
C LEU A 91 -4.24 7.69 12.46
N ILE A 92 -4.89 8.77 12.88
CA ILE A 92 -4.71 10.11 12.31
C ILE A 92 -3.27 10.59 12.56
N VAL A 93 -2.78 10.47 13.79
CA VAL A 93 -1.41 10.84 14.15
C VAL A 93 -0.37 10.00 13.43
N ASP A 94 -0.58 8.70 13.32
CA ASP A 94 0.31 7.78 12.60
C ASP A 94 0.35 8.08 11.10
N THR A 95 -0.78 8.47 10.51
CA THR A 95 -0.85 8.92 9.11
C THR A 95 -0.07 10.23 8.93
N LEU A 96 -0.24 11.20 9.82
CA LEU A 96 0.53 12.44 9.82
C LEU A 96 2.05 12.17 9.94
N LEU A 97 2.44 11.27 10.83
CA LEU A 97 3.84 10.84 10.97
C LEU A 97 4.35 10.17 9.70
N SER A 98 3.55 9.31 9.07
CA SER A 98 3.90 8.67 7.80
C SER A 98 4.20 9.70 6.72
N ASP A 99 3.37 10.75 6.59
CA ASP A 99 3.58 11.84 5.63
C ASP A 99 4.88 12.59 5.89
N CYS A 100 5.16 12.89 7.17
CA CYS A 100 6.42 13.54 7.56
C CYS A 100 7.64 12.68 7.20
N LEU A 101 7.55 11.37 7.46
CA LEU A 101 8.62 10.41 7.15
C LEU A 101 8.81 10.26 5.63
N GLU A 102 7.73 10.16 4.86
CA GLU A 102 7.79 10.10 3.40
C GLU A 102 8.48 11.36 2.85
N TYR A 103 8.07 12.54 3.29
CA TYR A 103 8.71 13.79 2.89
C TYR A 103 10.21 13.80 3.18
N VAL A 104 10.63 13.43 4.41
CA VAL A 104 12.05 13.46 4.79
C VAL A 104 12.87 12.44 4.00
N PHE A 105 12.42 11.19 3.96
CA PHE A 105 13.26 10.07 3.51
C PHE A 105 13.11 9.76 2.02
N MET A 106 11.97 10.11 1.41
CA MET A 106 11.70 9.82 0.00
C MET A 106 11.81 11.06 -0.89
N GLU A 107 11.26 12.19 -0.46
CA GLU A 107 11.21 13.40 -1.29
C GLU A 107 12.46 14.28 -1.08
N LYS A 108 12.69 14.72 0.16
CA LYS A 108 13.74 15.70 0.47
C LYS A 108 15.14 15.12 0.44
N LYS A 109 15.34 13.97 1.08
CA LYS A 109 16.65 13.32 1.22
C LYS A 109 16.89 12.21 0.21
N LYS A 110 15.83 11.59 -0.31
CA LYS A 110 15.89 10.45 -1.23
C LYS A 110 16.79 9.32 -0.72
N ILE A 111 16.75 9.08 0.59
CA ILE A 111 17.60 8.08 1.27
C ILE A 111 17.09 6.67 0.99
N ILE A 112 15.76 6.50 0.90
CA ILE A 112 15.19 5.23 0.49
C ILE A 112 15.46 5.05 -0.99
N PRO A 113 16.27 4.05 -1.41
CA PRO A 113 16.63 3.88 -2.81
C PRO A 113 15.42 3.62 -3.69
N SER A 114 15.51 4.01 -4.96
CA SER A 114 14.44 3.77 -5.95
C SER A 114 14.14 2.28 -6.15
N ASN A 115 15.05 1.41 -5.78
CA ASN A 115 14.97 -0.06 -5.83
C ASN A 115 14.22 -0.67 -4.64
N SER A 116 13.79 0.14 -3.66
CA SER A 116 12.95 -0.32 -2.54
C SER A 116 11.49 -0.31 -2.97
N TYR A 117 10.81 -1.41 -2.66
CA TYR A 117 9.41 -1.71 -3.00
C TYR A 117 8.67 -2.23 -1.77
N GLY A 118 7.35 -2.29 -1.89
CA GLY A 118 6.46 -2.71 -0.81
C GLY A 118 6.02 -1.52 0.04
N SER A 119 4.71 -1.38 0.20
CA SER A 119 4.06 -0.29 0.95
C SER A 119 4.47 1.14 0.52
N ILE A 120 5.05 1.28 -0.66
CA ILE A 120 5.37 2.57 -1.29
C ILE A 120 4.39 2.78 -2.45
N LYS A 121 3.80 3.97 -2.54
CA LYS A 121 2.85 4.32 -3.60
C LYS A 121 3.46 4.10 -4.99
N GLY A 122 2.76 3.37 -5.84
CA GLY A 122 3.22 3.01 -7.19
C GLY A 122 4.29 1.89 -7.25
N LYS A 123 4.83 1.41 -6.12
CA LYS A 123 5.91 0.42 -6.06
C LYS A 123 5.46 -0.90 -5.39
N GLY A 124 4.37 -1.47 -5.87
CA GLY A 124 3.88 -2.76 -5.40
C GLY A 124 4.62 -3.97 -6.01
N GLN A 125 4.18 -5.17 -5.61
CA GLN A 125 4.76 -6.45 -6.05
C GLN A 125 4.77 -6.63 -7.59
N HIS A 126 3.79 -6.04 -8.30
CA HIS A 126 3.70 -6.15 -9.76
C HIS A 126 4.82 -5.38 -10.44
N GLU A 127 5.09 -4.17 -9.97
CA GLU A 127 6.18 -3.35 -10.50
C GLU A 127 7.53 -3.97 -10.19
N LEU A 128 7.74 -4.49 -8.98
CA LEU A 128 8.96 -5.21 -8.65
C LEU A 128 9.19 -6.40 -9.58
N ARG A 129 8.19 -7.28 -9.75
CA ARG A 129 8.30 -8.44 -10.64
C ARG A 129 8.61 -8.02 -12.07
N ARG A 130 7.97 -6.95 -12.56
CA ARG A 130 8.23 -6.40 -13.89
C ARG A 130 9.66 -5.90 -14.03
N ARG A 131 10.18 -5.19 -13.04
CA ARG A 131 11.56 -4.66 -13.02
C ARG A 131 12.58 -5.79 -12.99
N ILE A 132 12.40 -6.76 -12.10
CA ILE A 132 13.28 -7.94 -12.05
C ILE A 132 13.24 -8.68 -13.38
N PHE A 133 12.05 -8.94 -13.94
CA PHE A 133 11.95 -9.63 -15.23
C PHE A 133 12.65 -8.87 -16.35
N LYS A 134 12.50 -7.55 -16.42
CA LYS A 134 13.20 -6.69 -17.39
C LYS A 134 14.71 -6.79 -17.25
N SER A 135 15.23 -6.92 -16.04
CA SER A 135 16.68 -7.01 -15.78
C SER A 135 17.29 -8.36 -16.14
N VAL A 136 16.50 -9.42 -16.27
CA VAL A 136 17.00 -10.79 -16.55
C VAL A 136 16.60 -11.32 -17.92
N ARG A 137 15.56 -10.77 -18.55
CA ARG A 137 14.98 -11.30 -19.79
C ARG A 137 16.01 -11.36 -20.92
N GLY A 138 16.14 -12.53 -21.53
CA GLY A 138 17.00 -12.78 -22.70
C GLY A 138 18.51 -12.79 -22.41
N ARG A 139 18.93 -12.55 -21.15
CA ARG A 139 20.33 -12.61 -20.76
C ARG A 139 20.83 -14.05 -20.66
N LYS A 140 22.09 -14.25 -20.97
CA LYS A 140 22.85 -15.47 -20.71
C LYS A 140 23.58 -15.33 -19.38
N ASP A 141 23.85 -16.45 -18.73
CA ASP A 141 24.67 -16.53 -17.49
C ASP A 141 24.24 -15.53 -16.40
N VAL A 142 22.94 -15.55 -16.07
CA VAL A 142 22.39 -14.65 -15.05
C VAL A 142 21.95 -15.44 -13.82
N TYR A 143 22.41 -15.00 -12.67
CA TYR A 143 22.14 -15.57 -11.36
C TYR A 143 21.35 -14.60 -10.51
N ILE A 144 20.51 -15.14 -9.63
CA ILE A 144 19.75 -14.37 -8.64
C ILE A 144 19.97 -14.96 -7.24
N ALA A 145 20.32 -14.10 -6.29
CA ALA A 145 20.24 -14.42 -4.88
C ALA A 145 18.90 -13.89 -4.33
N SER A 146 18.16 -14.75 -3.63
CA SER A 146 16.93 -14.41 -2.93
C SER A 146 17.11 -14.59 -1.44
N CYS A 147 16.99 -13.50 -0.67
CA CYS A 147 17.25 -13.46 0.76
C CYS A 147 16.04 -12.83 1.49
N ASP A 148 15.77 -13.28 2.71
CA ASP A 148 14.66 -12.84 3.56
C ASP A 148 15.17 -12.58 4.98
N THR A 149 14.72 -11.52 5.63
CA THR A 149 15.04 -11.22 7.03
C THR A 149 13.98 -11.85 7.94
N ARG A 150 14.45 -12.64 8.93
CA ARG A 150 13.57 -13.32 9.89
C ARG A 150 12.84 -12.30 10.76
N LYS A 151 11.50 -12.44 10.88
CA LYS A 151 10.66 -11.60 11.75
C LYS A 151 10.95 -10.10 11.61
N TYR A 152 11.09 -9.59 10.38
CA TYR A 152 11.55 -8.24 10.05
C TYR A 152 11.02 -7.15 10.98
N TYR A 153 9.70 -6.91 11.00
CA TYR A 153 9.10 -5.86 11.84
C TYR A 153 9.26 -6.11 13.35
N PRO A 154 9.07 -7.32 13.88
CA PRO A 154 9.22 -7.59 15.32
C PRO A 154 10.65 -7.46 15.86
N THR A 155 11.67 -7.50 15.01
CA THR A 155 13.09 -7.50 15.45
C THR A 155 13.80 -6.18 15.18
N ILE A 156 13.11 -5.14 14.70
CA ILE A 156 13.68 -3.80 14.56
C ILE A 156 14.07 -3.28 15.94
N ASP A 157 15.33 -2.94 16.13
CA ASP A 157 15.87 -2.38 17.37
C ASP A 157 15.55 -0.89 17.47
N HIS A 158 14.97 -0.46 18.58
CA HIS A 158 14.54 0.93 18.77
C HIS A 158 15.72 1.89 18.85
N ALA A 159 16.81 1.51 19.54
CA ALA A 159 17.98 2.39 19.71
C ALA A 159 18.64 2.66 18.35
N ILE A 160 18.81 1.61 17.54
CA ILE A 160 19.36 1.72 16.19
C ILE A 160 18.44 2.58 15.31
N LEU A 161 17.13 2.29 15.29
CA LEU A 161 16.17 3.04 14.47
C LEU A 161 16.13 4.53 14.86
N LYS A 162 16.05 4.83 16.16
CA LYS A 162 16.05 6.21 16.66
C LYS A 162 17.35 6.93 16.33
N SER A 163 18.50 6.25 16.41
CA SER A 163 19.80 6.81 15.99
C SER A 163 19.82 7.16 14.51
N GLN A 164 19.30 6.27 13.65
CA GLN A 164 19.16 6.52 12.22
C GLN A 164 18.25 7.74 11.94
N LEU A 165 17.10 7.85 12.62
CA LEU A 165 16.21 9.01 12.48
C LEU A 165 16.91 10.31 12.87
N ARG A 166 17.60 10.33 14.01
CA ARG A 166 18.36 11.51 14.50
C ARG A 166 19.53 11.91 13.60
N SER A 167 20.06 10.99 12.82
CA SER A 167 21.12 11.32 11.84
C SER A 167 20.61 12.16 10.67
N HIS A 168 19.30 12.11 10.39
CA HIS A 168 18.69 12.78 9.24
C HIS A 168 17.74 13.93 9.61
N ILE A 169 17.13 13.88 10.78
CA ILE A 169 16.13 14.82 11.27
C ILE A 169 16.75 15.67 12.39
N LYS A 170 16.50 17.00 12.37
CA LYS A 170 16.83 17.94 13.44
C LYS A 170 15.60 18.57 14.10
N ASP A 171 14.40 18.29 13.58
CA ASP A 171 13.15 18.81 14.09
C ASP A 171 12.75 18.04 15.36
N GLU A 172 12.88 18.68 16.52
CA GLU A 172 12.64 18.08 17.83
C GLU A 172 11.19 17.63 18.05
N TRP A 173 10.24 18.27 17.39
CA TRP A 173 8.85 17.84 17.43
C TRP A 173 8.67 16.53 16.67
N MET A 174 9.24 16.42 15.48
CA MET A 174 9.15 15.18 14.70
C MET A 174 9.90 14.03 15.39
N LEU A 175 11.07 14.30 15.97
CA LEU A 175 11.81 13.28 16.72
C LEU A 175 11.01 12.79 17.94
N TRP A 176 10.37 13.70 18.69
CA TRP A 176 9.47 13.33 19.77
C TRP A 176 8.31 12.46 19.28
N LEU A 177 7.68 12.82 18.15
CA LEU A 177 6.57 12.04 17.61
C LEU A 177 7.01 10.66 17.14
N CYS A 178 8.20 10.53 16.53
CA CYS A 178 8.81 9.25 16.20
C CYS A 178 9.05 8.41 17.45
N ASP A 179 9.67 8.99 18.48
CA ASP A 179 10.02 8.28 19.71
C ASP A 179 8.79 7.72 20.41
N ILE A 180 7.76 8.56 20.64
CA ILE A 180 6.53 8.13 21.31
C ILE A 180 5.75 7.07 20.51
N THR A 181 5.82 7.12 19.18
CA THR A 181 5.17 6.13 18.31
C THR A 181 5.93 4.80 18.33
N ILE A 182 7.25 4.82 18.27
CA ILE A 182 8.10 3.64 18.35
C ILE A 182 7.98 2.96 19.72
N ASP A 183 8.00 3.74 20.80
CA ASP A 183 7.97 3.25 22.20
C ASP A 183 6.60 2.67 22.62
N ARG A 184 5.57 2.80 21.79
CA ARG A 184 4.34 2.00 21.98
C ARG A 184 4.59 0.50 21.99
N MET A 185 5.68 0.04 21.37
CA MET A 185 6.19 -1.33 21.49
C MET A 185 7.19 -1.38 22.65
N LYS A 186 6.74 -1.91 23.80
CA LYS A 186 7.39 -1.72 25.11
C LYS A 186 8.73 -2.44 25.30
N ASP A 187 9.07 -3.42 24.46
CA ASP A 187 10.24 -4.30 24.70
C ASP A 187 11.54 -3.74 24.09
N GLY A 188 11.60 -2.46 23.73
CA GLY A 188 12.75 -1.84 23.04
C GLY A 188 13.01 -2.41 21.64
N LYS A 189 12.12 -3.26 21.15
CA LYS A 189 12.20 -3.93 19.85
C LYS A 189 10.85 -4.01 19.17
N GLY A 190 10.91 -3.99 17.85
CA GLY A 190 9.76 -4.14 16.98
C GLY A 190 9.03 -2.84 16.68
N ILE A 191 8.37 -2.81 15.55
CA ILE A 191 7.42 -1.77 15.17
C ILE A 191 6.09 -2.41 14.78
N ALA A 192 5.01 -1.69 14.98
CA ALA A 192 3.65 -2.20 14.87
C ALA A 192 3.27 -2.54 13.43
N LEU A 193 3.19 -3.83 13.09
CA LEU A 193 2.74 -4.27 11.77
C LEU A 193 1.27 -3.91 11.54
N GLY A 194 1.01 -3.11 10.52
CA GLY A 194 -0.35 -2.66 10.14
C GLY A 194 -0.52 -1.14 10.13
N LEU A 195 0.44 -0.39 10.65
CA LEU A 195 0.42 1.06 10.67
C LEU A 195 1.11 1.69 9.45
N PRO A 196 0.64 2.85 8.95
CA PRO A 196 1.28 3.59 7.85
C PRO A 196 2.75 3.92 8.10
N SER A 197 3.07 4.53 9.27
CA SER A 197 4.44 4.94 9.63
C SER A 197 5.41 3.77 9.70
N SER A 198 4.97 2.61 10.17
CA SER A 198 5.80 1.40 10.28
C SER A 198 6.39 0.95 8.94
N ASN A 199 5.68 1.20 7.84
CA ASN A 199 6.18 0.87 6.52
C ASN A 199 7.43 1.69 6.17
N ILE A 200 7.39 3.00 6.39
CA ILE A 200 8.52 3.88 6.09
C ILE A 200 9.67 3.67 7.10
N LEU A 201 9.36 3.50 8.38
CA LEU A 201 10.37 3.18 9.40
C LEU A 201 11.12 1.88 9.08
N GLY A 202 10.41 0.84 8.62
CA GLY A 202 11.05 -0.38 8.13
C GLY A 202 11.95 -0.11 6.93
N HIS A 203 11.55 0.72 5.97
CA HIS A 203 12.43 1.09 4.86
C HIS A 203 13.67 1.83 5.34
N VAL A 204 13.54 2.79 6.26
CA VAL A 204 14.65 3.56 6.84
C VAL A 204 15.65 2.63 7.52
N TYR A 205 15.16 1.65 8.29
CA TYR A 205 16.00 0.73 9.04
C TYR A 205 17.02 -0.02 8.18
N HIS A 206 16.67 -0.37 6.94
CA HIS A 206 17.55 -1.09 6.00
C HIS A 206 18.19 -0.19 4.93
N CYS A 207 17.97 1.15 4.94
CA CYS A 207 18.52 2.03 3.91
C CYS A 207 20.04 1.93 3.74
N ALA A 208 20.78 1.90 4.85
CA ALA A 208 22.24 1.83 4.82
C ALA A 208 22.72 0.54 4.15
N LEU A 209 22.06 -0.59 4.41
CA LEU A 209 22.34 -1.86 3.73
C LEU A 209 22.04 -1.79 2.24
N ASP A 210 20.90 -1.21 1.87
CA ASP A 210 20.54 -1.05 0.46
C ASP A 210 21.62 -0.24 -0.30
N TRP A 211 22.06 0.86 0.28
CA TRP A 211 23.13 1.68 -0.31
C TRP A 211 24.48 0.96 -0.33
N HIS A 212 24.82 0.18 0.70
CA HIS A 212 26.04 -0.62 0.69
C HIS A 212 26.05 -1.58 -0.51
N ILE A 213 24.97 -2.34 -0.72
CA ILE A 213 24.85 -3.28 -1.85
C ILE A 213 24.95 -2.56 -3.19
N LEU A 214 24.28 -1.41 -3.31
CA LEU A 214 24.29 -0.63 -4.56
C LEU A 214 25.64 0.02 -4.87
N THR A 215 26.31 0.58 -3.86
CA THR A 215 27.49 1.43 -4.07
C THR A 215 28.82 0.73 -3.78
N LYS A 216 28.92 0.00 -2.68
CA LYS A 216 30.16 -0.72 -2.28
C LYS A 216 30.29 -2.05 -3.01
N CYS A 217 29.24 -2.88 -2.99
CA CYS A 217 29.20 -4.11 -3.77
C CYS A 217 28.91 -3.84 -5.27
N LYS A 218 28.68 -2.60 -5.70
CA LYS A 218 28.43 -2.22 -7.10
C LYS A 218 27.37 -3.06 -7.82
N ILE A 219 26.36 -3.54 -7.09
CA ILE A 219 25.27 -4.35 -7.64
C ILE A 219 24.23 -3.45 -8.31
N ARG A 220 24.24 -3.44 -9.64
CA ARG A 220 23.31 -2.63 -10.46
C ARG A 220 21.86 -3.10 -10.32
N HIS A 221 21.62 -4.39 -10.21
CA HIS A 221 20.28 -5.02 -10.17
C HIS A 221 20.00 -5.58 -8.77
N TYR A 222 19.83 -4.69 -7.82
CA TYR A 222 19.37 -4.96 -6.47
C TYR A 222 17.95 -4.47 -6.30
N TYR A 223 17.10 -5.26 -5.64
CA TYR A 223 15.70 -4.93 -5.38
C TYR A 223 15.29 -5.43 -4.00
N ARG A 224 14.61 -4.59 -3.24
CA ARG A 224 14.05 -4.96 -1.93
C ARG A 224 12.53 -4.81 -1.90
N PHE A 225 11.83 -5.78 -1.33
CA PHE A 225 10.41 -5.70 -1.03
C PHE A 225 10.21 -5.98 0.46
N CYS A 226 10.13 -4.92 1.26
CA CYS A 226 10.14 -5.00 2.73
C CYS A 226 11.34 -5.84 3.22
N ASP A 227 11.09 -7.06 3.69
CA ASP A 227 12.06 -8.04 4.19
C ASP A 227 12.77 -8.84 3.10
N ASN A 228 12.17 -8.98 1.91
CA ASN A 228 12.72 -9.76 0.80
C ASN A 228 13.72 -8.95 -0.03
N LYS A 229 14.89 -9.53 -0.28
CA LYS A 229 15.97 -8.92 -1.07
C LYS A 229 16.31 -9.81 -2.25
N TYR A 230 16.43 -9.20 -3.43
CA TYR A 230 16.77 -9.87 -4.68
C TYR A 230 18.00 -9.21 -5.29
N ILE A 231 19.07 -9.98 -5.45
CA ILE A 231 20.37 -9.52 -5.94
C ILE A 231 20.67 -10.28 -7.22
N ILE A 232 20.95 -9.59 -8.33
CA ILE A 232 21.12 -10.19 -9.65
C ILE A 232 22.49 -9.80 -10.20
N HIS A 233 23.25 -10.82 -10.63
CA HIS A 233 24.58 -10.66 -11.22
C HIS A 233 24.87 -11.82 -12.19
N ASP A 234 25.88 -11.66 -13.06
CA ASP A 234 26.35 -12.67 -13.99
C ASP A 234 27.40 -13.64 -13.40
N ASN A 235 27.95 -13.32 -12.24
CA ASN A 235 28.89 -14.16 -11.49
C ASN A 235 28.27 -14.70 -10.20
N ALA A 236 28.10 -16.02 -10.13
CA ALA A 236 27.52 -16.71 -8.95
C ALA A 236 28.41 -16.59 -7.70
N ASN A 237 29.74 -16.72 -7.86
CA ASN A 237 30.68 -16.64 -6.73
C ASN A 237 30.66 -15.26 -6.10
N TYR A 238 30.59 -14.22 -6.92
CA TYR A 238 30.45 -12.85 -6.44
C TYR A 238 29.13 -12.64 -5.68
N LEU A 239 28.02 -13.22 -6.14
CA LEU A 239 26.77 -13.18 -5.40
C LEU A 239 26.86 -13.83 -4.02
N HIS A 240 27.58 -14.94 -3.90
CA HIS A 240 27.82 -15.57 -2.58
C HIS A 240 28.59 -14.64 -1.64
N THR A 241 29.57 -13.88 -2.15
CA THR A 241 30.30 -12.86 -1.36
C THR A 241 29.37 -11.74 -0.92
N VAL A 242 28.57 -11.18 -1.84
CA VAL A 242 27.63 -10.10 -1.55
C VAL A 242 26.56 -10.55 -0.53
N VAL A 243 26.09 -11.80 -0.60
CA VAL A 243 25.13 -12.33 0.38
C VAL A 243 25.75 -12.47 1.77
N ARG A 244 27.04 -12.81 1.87
CA ARG A 244 27.77 -12.83 3.16
C ARG A 244 27.86 -11.42 3.76
N GLU A 245 28.23 -10.41 2.96
CA GLU A 245 28.26 -9.02 3.41
C GLU A 245 26.85 -8.53 3.83
N LEU A 246 25.82 -8.89 3.05
CA LEU A 246 24.44 -8.59 3.41
C LEU A 246 24.03 -9.21 4.74
N ARG A 247 24.43 -10.46 5.01
CA ARG A 247 24.18 -11.15 6.29
C ARG A 247 24.82 -10.40 7.45
N GLN A 248 26.10 -10.08 7.35
CA GLN A 248 26.82 -9.30 8.36
C GLN A 248 26.15 -7.94 8.62
N GLY A 249 25.73 -7.27 7.55
CA GLY A 249 25.00 -6.02 7.68
C GLY A 249 23.62 -6.15 8.32
N VAL A 250 22.90 -7.26 8.09
CA VAL A 250 21.63 -7.55 8.80
C VAL A 250 21.89 -7.84 10.29
N GLU A 251 22.94 -8.58 10.60
CA GLU A 251 23.35 -8.88 11.97
C GLU A 251 23.80 -7.60 12.73
N SER A 252 24.48 -6.67 12.08
CA SER A 252 24.84 -5.36 12.68
C SER A 252 23.62 -4.48 13.01
N LEU A 253 22.46 -4.78 12.40
CA LEU A 253 21.17 -4.19 12.74
C LEU A 253 20.38 -5.02 13.77
N SER A 254 21.04 -5.90 14.55
CA SER A 254 20.38 -6.78 15.54
C SER A 254 19.26 -7.64 14.95
N GLN A 255 19.37 -8.00 13.67
CA GLN A 255 18.43 -8.86 12.96
C GLN A 255 19.12 -10.12 12.43
N GLU A 256 18.34 -11.10 12.01
CA GLU A 256 18.82 -12.35 11.46
C GLU A 256 18.30 -12.58 10.03
N MET A 257 19.19 -12.97 9.13
CA MET A 257 18.79 -13.41 7.79
C MET A 257 18.41 -14.90 7.83
N LYS A 258 17.34 -15.31 7.17
CA LYS A 258 16.95 -16.71 7.07
C LYS A 258 18.04 -17.54 6.39
N ASN A 259 18.16 -18.81 6.79
CA ASN A 259 19.16 -19.73 6.24
C ASN A 259 18.76 -20.37 4.92
N ASP A 260 17.50 -20.20 4.48
CA ASP A 260 16.96 -20.77 3.23
C ASP A 260 17.23 -19.91 1.98
N TRP A 261 18.20 -18.97 2.07
CA TRP A 261 18.65 -18.20 0.91
C TRP A 261 19.40 -19.09 -0.09
N ARG A 262 19.28 -18.77 -1.36
CA ARG A 262 20.01 -19.50 -2.42
C ARG A 262 20.36 -18.59 -3.59
N VAL A 263 21.42 -18.98 -4.30
CA VAL A 263 21.79 -18.43 -5.61
C VAL A 263 21.28 -19.38 -6.68
N SER A 264 20.41 -18.90 -7.55
CA SER A 264 19.80 -19.69 -8.64
C SER A 264 20.27 -19.21 -9.99
N ASN A 265 20.63 -20.14 -10.89
CA ASN A 265 20.92 -19.85 -12.29
C ASN A 265 19.58 -19.73 -13.07
N LEU A 266 19.20 -18.52 -13.45
CA LEU A 266 17.91 -18.27 -14.12
C LEU A 266 17.84 -18.79 -15.58
N ASN A 267 18.93 -19.23 -16.15
CA ASN A 267 18.93 -19.90 -17.46
C ASN A 267 18.56 -21.39 -17.34
N LYS A 268 18.90 -22.01 -16.20
CA LYS A 268 18.66 -23.45 -15.93
C LYS A 268 17.40 -23.69 -15.12
N GLU A 269 17.09 -22.85 -14.14
CA GLU A 269 15.95 -23.04 -13.23
C GLU A 269 15.09 -21.76 -13.09
N ARG A 270 13.97 -21.89 -12.36
CA ARG A 270 13.12 -20.76 -11.98
C ARG A 270 13.31 -20.38 -10.53
N CYS A 271 13.44 -19.10 -10.25
CA CYS A 271 13.41 -18.55 -8.91
C CYS A 271 11.99 -18.05 -8.54
N GLU A 272 11.62 -18.22 -7.29
CA GLU A 272 10.40 -17.65 -6.74
C GLU A 272 10.59 -16.17 -6.44
N ILE A 273 9.67 -15.34 -6.96
CA ILE A 273 9.63 -13.89 -6.71
C ILE A 273 8.19 -13.48 -6.40
N LEU A 274 7.92 -13.24 -5.12
CA LEU A 274 6.61 -12.77 -4.63
C LEU A 274 5.42 -13.53 -5.25
N GLY A 275 5.42 -14.86 -5.13
CA GLY A 275 4.32 -15.72 -5.60
C GLY A 275 4.31 -16.03 -7.09
N SER A 276 5.35 -15.62 -7.82
CA SER A 276 5.59 -16.04 -9.20
C SER A 276 6.89 -16.83 -9.33
N MET A 277 6.97 -17.70 -10.34
CA MET A 277 8.17 -18.46 -10.72
C MET A 277 8.75 -17.82 -11.98
N MET A 278 9.96 -17.30 -11.92
CA MET A 278 10.60 -16.53 -12.99
C MET A 278 11.90 -17.18 -13.45
N ASN A 279 12.18 -17.12 -14.73
CA ASN A 279 13.48 -17.37 -15.35
C ASN A 279 13.74 -16.32 -16.45
N THR A 280 14.84 -16.43 -17.21
CA THR A 280 15.20 -15.48 -18.27
C THR A 280 14.20 -15.44 -19.45
N ARG A 281 13.35 -16.45 -19.61
CA ARG A 281 12.40 -16.58 -20.75
C ARG A 281 11.00 -16.11 -20.42
N ASN A 282 10.50 -16.45 -19.21
CA ASN A 282 9.13 -16.14 -18.84
C ASN A 282 8.91 -16.10 -17.31
N MET A 283 7.75 -15.58 -16.94
CA MET A 283 7.25 -15.56 -15.57
C MET A 283 5.91 -16.31 -15.52
N ARG A 284 5.76 -17.24 -14.58
CA ARG A 284 4.56 -18.08 -14.40
C ARG A 284 4.02 -17.92 -12.97
N LEU A 285 2.74 -18.19 -12.81
CA LEU A 285 2.12 -18.22 -11.50
C LEU A 285 2.63 -19.44 -10.70
N LYS A 286 2.93 -19.22 -9.41
CA LYS A 286 3.30 -20.31 -8.50
C LYS A 286 2.12 -21.29 -8.34
N PRO A 287 2.33 -22.63 -8.30
CA PRO A 287 1.23 -23.61 -8.19
C PRO A 287 0.29 -23.37 -6.99
N TYR A 288 0.83 -23.00 -5.84
CA TYR A 288 0.01 -22.65 -4.67
C TYR A 288 -0.91 -21.44 -4.93
N CYS A 289 -0.40 -20.38 -5.56
CA CYS A 289 -1.20 -19.20 -5.91
C CYS A 289 -2.30 -19.56 -6.92
N ARG A 290 -1.99 -20.44 -7.90
CA ARG A 290 -2.97 -20.96 -8.84
C ARG A 290 -4.10 -21.67 -8.09
N ARG A 291 -3.80 -22.66 -7.24
CA ARG A 291 -4.82 -23.36 -6.44
C ARG A 291 -5.64 -22.44 -5.53
N SER A 292 -5.02 -21.38 -4.98
CA SER A 292 -5.73 -20.39 -4.18
C SER A 292 -6.72 -19.56 -5.01
N ILE A 293 -6.38 -19.24 -6.25
CA ILE A 293 -7.29 -18.57 -7.21
C ILE A 293 -8.45 -19.48 -7.55
N GLU A 294 -8.18 -20.72 -7.94
CA GLU A 294 -9.18 -21.72 -8.31
C GLU A 294 -10.19 -21.97 -7.19
N ARG A 295 -9.71 -22.09 -5.92
CA ARG A 295 -10.61 -22.21 -4.76
C ARG A 295 -11.50 -20.98 -4.57
N ARG A 296 -11.00 -19.77 -4.80
CA ARG A 296 -11.82 -18.55 -4.71
C ARG A 296 -12.87 -18.49 -5.83
N MET A 297 -12.53 -18.93 -7.04
CA MET A 297 -13.48 -19.00 -8.15
C MET A 297 -14.62 -19.97 -7.82
N LEU A 298 -14.32 -21.19 -7.32
CA LEU A 298 -15.32 -22.15 -6.88
C LEU A 298 -16.20 -21.60 -5.74
N TYR A 299 -15.61 -20.93 -4.77
CA TYR A 299 -16.35 -20.31 -3.67
C TYR A 299 -17.38 -19.29 -4.17
N HIS A 300 -16.98 -18.39 -5.07
CA HIS A 300 -17.89 -17.39 -5.61
C HIS A 300 -18.90 -17.99 -6.61
N GLN A 301 -18.54 -19.06 -7.30
CA GLN A 301 -19.48 -19.82 -8.10
C GLN A 301 -20.60 -20.40 -7.25
N ARG A 302 -20.31 -20.93 -6.07
CA ARG A 302 -21.33 -21.44 -5.12
C ARG A 302 -22.20 -20.32 -4.53
N LEU A 303 -21.65 -19.16 -4.30
CA LEU A 303 -22.41 -18.01 -3.76
C LEU A 303 -23.39 -17.39 -4.75
N GLN A 304 -23.25 -17.65 -6.06
CA GLN A 304 -24.06 -17.07 -7.14
C GLN A 304 -24.19 -15.54 -7.07
N ASP A 305 -23.15 -14.83 -6.56
CA ASP A 305 -23.12 -13.37 -6.44
C ASP A 305 -22.24 -12.76 -7.54
N PRO A 306 -22.84 -12.20 -8.63
CA PRO A 306 -22.09 -11.69 -9.77
C PRO A 306 -21.14 -10.54 -9.41
N LEU A 307 -21.55 -9.61 -8.55
CA LEU A 307 -20.74 -8.43 -8.19
C LEU A 307 -19.53 -8.82 -7.35
N LYS A 308 -19.70 -9.75 -6.39
CA LYS A 308 -18.55 -10.29 -5.62
C LYS A 308 -17.63 -11.13 -6.50
N ALA A 309 -18.16 -11.90 -7.45
CA ALA A 309 -17.36 -12.63 -8.42
C ALA A 309 -16.51 -11.66 -9.27
N LEU A 310 -17.10 -10.57 -9.76
CA LEU A 310 -16.40 -9.55 -10.54
C LEU A 310 -15.31 -8.84 -9.74
N ALA A 311 -15.59 -8.43 -8.50
CA ALA A 311 -14.59 -7.81 -7.61
C ALA A 311 -13.41 -8.75 -7.35
N THR A 312 -13.69 -10.05 -7.13
CA THR A 312 -12.66 -11.08 -6.98
C THR A 312 -11.83 -11.25 -8.26
N TRP A 313 -12.48 -11.27 -9.42
CA TRP A 313 -11.80 -11.38 -10.73
C TRP A 313 -10.90 -10.16 -11.01
N ALA A 314 -11.36 -8.97 -10.68
CA ALA A 314 -10.54 -7.75 -10.79
C ALA A 314 -9.24 -7.87 -9.96
N GLY A 315 -9.34 -8.36 -8.72
CA GLY A 315 -8.18 -8.65 -7.87
C GLY A 315 -7.27 -9.74 -8.45
N ILE A 316 -7.84 -10.82 -9.01
CA ILE A 316 -7.09 -11.88 -9.69
C ILE A 316 -6.36 -11.31 -10.90
N LYS A 317 -7.04 -10.59 -11.80
CA LYS A 317 -6.41 -9.94 -12.97
C LYS A 317 -5.27 -9.02 -12.59
N GLY A 318 -5.46 -8.20 -11.54
CA GLY A 318 -4.40 -7.38 -10.98
C GLY A 318 -3.19 -8.23 -10.56
N GLY A 319 -3.43 -9.35 -9.85
CA GLY A 319 -2.38 -10.30 -9.43
C GLY A 319 -1.66 -10.97 -10.59
N LEU A 320 -2.31 -11.15 -11.72
CA LEU A 320 -1.76 -11.77 -12.93
C LEU A 320 -1.03 -10.81 -13.86
N LYS A 321 -1.07 -9.52 -13.59
CA LYS A 321 -0.39 -8.52 -14.42
C LYS A 321 1.08 -8.87 -14.62
N ASN A 322 1.53 -8.89 -15.88
CA ASN A 322 2.87 -9.28 -16.31
C ASN A 322 3.22 -10.79 -16.16
N ILE A 323 2.27 -11.63 -15.76
CA ILE A 323 2.44 -13.10 -15.76
C ILE A 323 1.91 -13.68 -17.06
N ARG A 324 2.70 -14.56 -17.70
CA ARG A 324 2.27 -15.26 -18.90
C ARG A 324 1.26 -16.34 -18.53
N CYS A 325 -0.03 -16.04 -18.66
CA CYS A 325 -1.11 -16.91 -18.20
C CYS A 325 -2.25 -17.12 -19.21
N GLY A 326 -2.06 -16.78 -20.48
CA GLY A 326 -3.11 -16.91 -21.50
C GLY A 326 -3.73 -18.31 -21.55
N ASN A 327 -2.91 -19.35 -21.66
CA ASN A 327 -3.38 -20.74 -21.66
C ASN A 327 -4.08 -21.13 -20.34
N LEU A 328 -3.62 -20.58 -19.20
CA LEU A 328 -4.24 -20.81 -17.89
C LEU A 328 -5.61 -20.15 -17.79
N ILE A 329 -5.76 -18.95 -18.34
CA ILE A 329 -7.06 -18.25 -18.38
C ILE A 329 -8.04 -19.02 -19.28
N ASN A 330 -7.59 -19.53 -20.43
CA ASN A 330 -8.42 -20.35 -21.30
C ASN A 330 -8.83 -21.67 -20.63
N TYR A 331 -7.92 -22.31 -19.90
CA TYR A 331 -8.23 -23.45 -19.04
C TYR A 331 -9.31 -23.08 -18.03
N TRP A 332 -9.13 -21.99 -17.27
CA TRP A 332 -10.11 -21.57 -16.28
C TRP A 332 -11.48 -21.23 -16.88
N LYS A 333 -11.54 -20.63 -18.07
CA LYS A 333 -12.82 -20.35 -18.75
C LYS A 333 -13.62 -21.62 -19.05
N ARG A 334 -12.94 -22.74 -19.31
CA ARG A 334 -13.61 -24.04 -19.54
C ARG A 334 -14.03 -24.68 -18.22
N GLU A 335 -13.07 -24.85 -17.29
CA GLU A 335 -13.29 -25.58 -16.04
C GLU A 335 -14.20 -24.84 -15.05
N TYR A 336 -14.24 -23.51 -15.12
CA TYR A 336 -15.05 -22.65 -14.24
C TYR A 336 -16.03 -21.80 -15.07
N ALA A 337 -16.67 -22.41 -16.06
CA ALA A 337 -17.57 -21.72 -17.01
C ALA A 337 -18.66 -20.94 -16.29
N GLU A 338 -19.26 -21.50 -15.24
CA GLU A 338 -20.29 -20.86 -14.45
C GLU A 338 -19.77 -19.58 -13.73
N TYR A 339 -18.55 -19.61 -13.20
CA TYR A 339 -17.93 -18.41 -12.64
C TYR A 339 -17.79 -17.30 -13.69
N PHE A 340 -17.38 -17.65 -14.92
CA PHE A 340 -17.26 -16.69 -16.00
C PHE A 340 -18.62 -16.20 -16.53
N ARG A 341 -19.66 -17.02 -16.42
CA ARG A 341 -21.06 -16.61 -16.68
C ARG A 341 -21.48 -15.52 -15.69
N LEU A 342 -21.20 -15.69 -14.38
CA LEU A 342 -21.46 -14.66 -13.37
C LEU A 342 -20.73 -13.35 -13.66
N LEU A 343 -19.50 -13.40 -14.19
CA LEU A 343 -18.76 -12.19 -14.58
C LEU A 343 -19.45 -11.44 -15.73
N LYS A 344 -20.04 -12.16 -16.68
CA LYS A 344 -20.80 -11.56 -17.78
C LYS A 344 -22.04 -10.87 -17.22
N VAL A 345 -22.82 -11.55 -16.39
CA VAL A 345 -24.00 -10.96 -15.72
C VAL A 345 -23.63 -9.69 -14.94
N ALA A 346 -22.53 -9.73 -14.16
CA ALA A 346 -22.06 -8.55 -13.41
C ALA A 346 -21.69 -7.37 -14.32
N ASN A 347 -21.03 -7.63 -15.43
CA ASN A 347 -20.68 -6.59 -16.41
C ASN A 347 -21.94 -6.00 -17.05
N ASP A 348 -22.94 -6.81 -17.39
CA ASP A 348 -24.21 -6.35 -17.94
C ASP A 348 -24.97 -5.48 -16.93
N MET A 349 -25.01 -5.88 -15.66
CA MET A 349 -25.59 -5.09 -14.58
C MET A 349 -24.90 -3.71 -14.42
N LEU A 350 -23.57 -3.68 -14.40
CA LEU A 350 -22.81 -2.43 -14.30
C LEU A 350 -22.99 -1.55 -15.55
N TYR A 351 -23.05 -2.15 -16.71
CA TYR A 351 -23.31 -1.40 -17.96
C TYR A 351 -24.70 -0.73 -17.94
N GLN A 352 -25.70 -1.44 -17.47
CA GLN A 352 -27.06 -0.87 -17.32
C GLN A 352 -27.07 0.27 -16.26
N GLU A 353 -26.39 0.10 -15.13
CA GLU A 353 -26.26 1.13 -14.12
C GLU A 353 -25.51 2.36 -14.64
N MET A 354 -24.42 2.17 -15.39
CA MET A 354 -23.68 3.27 -16.03
C MET A 354 -24.55 3.99 -17.07
N ARG A 355 -25.34 3.28 -17.87
CA ARG A 355 -26.29 3.91 -18.80
C ARG A 355 -27.31 4.76 -18.06
N ARG A 356 -27.90 4.25 -16.96
CA ARG A 356 -28.81 5.02 -16.12
C ARG A 356 -28.14 6.29 -15.58
N LYS A 357 -26.94 6.18 -15.01
CA LYS A 357 -26.19 7.33 -14.50
C LYS A 357 -25.85 8.33 -15.60
N ALA A 358 -25.43 7.88 -16.77
CA ALA A 358 -25.17 8.75 -17.92
C ALA A 358 -26.45 9.44 -18.41
N TRP A 359 -27.59 8.74 -18.38
CA TRP A 359 -28.91 9.30 -18.67
C TRP A 359 -29.26 10.42 -17.68
N HIS A 360 -29.10 10.17 -16.36
CA HIS A 360 -29.33 11.18 -15.32
C HIS A 360 -28.43 12.41 -15.46
N ILE A 361 -27.14 12.22 -15.77
CA ILE A 361 -26.22 13.32 -16.05
C ILE A 361 -26.65 14.11 -17.28
N LYS A 362 -27.05 13.43 -18.35
CA LYS A 362 -27.55 14.07 -19.58
C LYS A 362 -28.85 14.83 -19.31
N LEU A 363 -29.78 14.22 -18.56
CA LEU A 363 -31.03 14.87 -18.16
C LEU A 363 -30.76 16.11 -17.31
N LYS A 364 -29.85 16.01 -16.32
CA LYS A 364 -29.45 17.14 -15.50
C LYS A 364 -28.89 18.31 -16.34
N ARG A 365 -28.00 18.02 -17.30
CA ARG A 365 -27.47 19.04 -18.23
C ARG A 365 -28.56 19.67 -19.09
N ILE A 366 -29.52 18.87 -19.59
CA ILE A 366 -30.65 19.39 -20.35
C ILE A 366 -31.49 20.35 -19.49
N LEU A 367 -31.77 19.97 -18.24
CA LEU A 367 -32.50 20.78 -17.29
C LEU A 367 -31.74 22.08 -16.93
N GLU A 368 -30.44 22.00 -16.73
CA GLU A 368 -29.57 23.16 -16.52
C GLU A 368 -29.62 24.11 -17.74
N THR A 369 -29.49 23.56 -18.95
CA THR A 369 -29.61 24.33 -20.20
C THR A 369 -31.00 24.94 -20.36
N CYS A 370 -32.07 24.22 -20.02
CA CYS A 370 -33.43 24.75 -20.03
C CYS A 370 -33.63 25.88 -19.01
N ASN A 371 -32.98 25.81 -17.86
CA ASN A 371 -33.00 26.86 -16.84
C ASN A 371 -32.21 28.10 -17.27
N ASP A 372 -31.11 27.95 -18.01
CA ASP A 372 -30.37 29.05 -18.61
C ASP A 372 -31.20 29.76 -19.69
N TYR A 373 -32.01 29.00 -20.43
CA TYR A 373 -33.01 29.56 -21.37
C TYR A 373 -34.15 30.32 -20.68
N ARG A 374 -34.29 30.22 -19.34
CA ARG A 374 -35.23 30.99 -18.52
C ARG A 374 -34.62 32.24 -17.90
N SER A 375 -33.42 32.65 -18.36
CA SER A 375 -32.89 33.98 -18.08
C SER A 375 -33.90 35.06 -18.50
N GLU A 376 -33.81 36.27 -17.92
CA GLU A 376 -34.84 37.29 -18.15
C GLU A 376 -35.11 37.60 -19.65
N GLU A 377 -34.07 37.57 -20.48
CA GLU A 377 -34.23 37.73 -21.94
C GLU A 377 -34.96 36.53 -22.58
N ASN A 378 -34.81 35.33 -22.08
CA ASN A 378 -35.47 34.12 -22.60
C ASN A 378 -36.89 33.97 -22.02
N LYS A 379 -37.17 34.49 -20.82
CA LYS A 379 -38.54 34.58 -20.26
C LYS A 379 -39.48 35.42 -21.12
N LEU A 380 -38.96 36.45 -21.76
CA LEU A 380 -39.71 37.27 -22.73
C LEU A 380 -40.01 36.52 -24.04
N LYS A 381 -39.15 35.57 -24.42
CA LYS A 381 -39.36 34.73 -25.61
C LYS A 381 -40.32 33.55 -25.39
N TYR A 382 -40.49 33.11 -24.13
CA TYR A 382 -41.32 31.96 -23.77
C TYR A 382 -42.20 32.27 -22.54
N PRO A 383 -43.23 33.12 -22.68
CA PRO A 383 -44.08 33.58 -21.57
C PRO A 383 -44.88 32.48 -20.86
N ILE A 384 -45.10 31.35 -21.52
CA ILE A 384 -45.85 30.20 -20.97
C ILE A 384 -45.12 29.55 -19.78
N ASP A 385 -43.79 29.63 -19.74
CA ASP A 385 -43.00 29.01 -18.68
C ASP A 385 -42.90 29.85 -17.39
N ASN A 386 -43.40 31.12 -17.40
CA ASN A 386 -43.37 31.98 -16.23
C ASN A 386 -44.49 31.66 -15.21
N GLU A 387 -45.62 31.08 -15.65
CA GLU A 387 -46.71 30.73 -14.74
C GLU A 387 -46.46 29.48 -13.92
N GLN A 388 -45.71 28.52 -14.47
CA GLN A 388 -45.38 27.29 -13.73
C GLN A 388 -44.26 27.48 -12.68
N SER A 389 -43.42 28.50 -12.79
CA SER A 389 -42.38 28.78 -11.80
C SER A 389 -42.88 29.56 -10.58
N GLN A 390 -44.08 30.15 -10.62
CA GLN A 390 -44.67 30.83 -9.46
C GLN A 390 -45.47 29.88 -8.55
N HIS A 391 -45.89 28.70 -9.04
CA HIS A 391 -46.60 27.70 -8.23
C HIS A 391 -45.69 26.72 -7.49
N GLN A 392 -44.36 26.77 -7.70
CA GLN A 392 -43.39 25.92 -6.97
C GLN A 392 -42.63 26.69 -5.87
N ALA A 393 -42.96 27.97 -5.64
CA ALA A 393 -42.32 28.79 -4.60
C ALA A 393 -43.32 29.33 -3.55
N ALA A 394 -44.48 28.66 -3.39
CA ALA A 394 -45.45 28.94 -2.32
C ALA A 394 -45.64 27.66 -1.43
#